data_0bd59db63565e362021601515a7ff0a3
#
_entry.id   0bd59db63565e362021601515a7ff0a3
#
_cell.length_a   1.000
_cell.length_b   1.000
_cell.length_c   1.000
_cell.angle_alpha   90.00
_cell.angle_beta   90.00
_cell.angle_gamma   90.00
#
_symmetry.space_group_name_H-M   'P 1'
#
loop_
_entity.id
_entity.type
_entity.pdbx_description
1 polymer ?
#
loop_
_entity_poly.entity_id
_entity_poly.type
_entity_poly.pdbx_seq_one_letter_code
_entity_poly.pdbx_strand_id
1 'polypeptide(L)'
;PEHPTPPTGAVNNASPEQRAPHSPTRAGIRSAQLFTVASSVEVCCNRGTSGIEGSLSTAVGYAAASDKLNFVVIGDLSFFYDMNALWNTNLGPNLRILLLNNGGGEIFHTLPGLEMSGTSHKFITAVHKTSARGWAEERGFLYQKVEDEVQLEETMAMFTQPEPMTHPVLVEVFTNKNKDARILKDYYHKNKRNDK
;
A
#
# COMPACT_ATOMS: atom_id res chain seq x y z
N PRO A 1 -19.46 18.83 20.37
CA PRO A 1 -19.71 18.11 19.14
C PRO A 1 -18.44 17.30 18.85
N GLU A 2 -18.55 16.01 19.11
CA GLU A 2 -17.48 15.06 18.80
C GLU A 2 -17.28 15.08 17.31
N HIS A 3 -16.05 15.40 16.86
CA HIS A 3 -15.68 15.21 15.49
C HIS A 3 -15.84 13.72 15.16
N PRO A 4 -16.53 13.36 14.07
CA PRO A 4 -16.64 11.98 13.68
C PRO A 4 -15.22 11.43 13.50
N THR A 5 -14.94 10.33 14.16
CA THR A 5 -13.73 9.56 13.95
C THR A 5 -13.62 9.30 12.45
N PRO A 6 -12.52 9.65 11.79
CA PRO A 6 -12.38 9.40 10.36
C PRO A 6 -12.59 7.92 10.13
N PRO A 7 -13.30 7.54 9.05
CA PRO A 7 -13.50 6.14 8.71
C PRO A 7 -12.13 5.47 8.64
N THR A 8 -12.05 4.29 9.19
CA THR A 8 -10.83 3.47 9.29
C THR A 8 -10.24 3.22 7.90
N GLY A 9 -9.56 4.19 7.38
CA GLY A 9 -8.91 4.18 6.09
C GLY A 9 -7.40 4.31 6.25
N ALA A 10 -6.70 3.85 5.35
CA ALA A 10 -5.30 3.61 5.38
C ALA A 10 -4.43 4.84 5.16
N VAL A 11 -4.40 5.75 6.07
CA VAL A 11 -3.52 6.92 5.93
C VAL A 11 -2.72 7.16 7.19
N ASN A 12 -1.46 7.45 7.03
CA ASN A 12 -0.61 7.84 8.13
C ASN A 12 -0.13 9.29 8.02
N ASN A 13 -0.35 10.04 9.08
CA ASN A 13 0.10 11.40 9.22
C ASN A 13 1.37 11.44 10.03
N ALA A 14 2.49 11.62 9.37
CA ALA A 14 3.76 11.77 10.05
C ALA A 14 4.29 13.20 9.92
N SER A 15 4.50 13.87 11.06
CA SER A 15 5.48 14.95 11.14
C SER A 15 6.87 14.37 10.82
N PRO A 16 7.92 15.18 10.58
CA PRO A 16 9.28 14.68 10.31
C PRO A 16 9.77 13.64 11.32
N GLU A 17 9.23 13.67 12.54
CA GLU A 17 9.52 12.74 13.63
C GLU A 17 8.55 11.57 13.72
N GLN A 18 7.51 11.55 12.89
CA GLN A 18 6.40 10.61 12.97
C GLN A 18 6.11 9.98 11.63
N ARG A 19 6.66 8.82 11.35
CA ARG A 19 6.50 8.10 10.09
C ARG A 19 6.07 6.67 10.31
N ALA A 20 5.00 6.25 9.67
CA ALA A 20 4.70 4.84 9.51
C ALA A 20 3.98 4.55 8.20
N PRO A 21 4.18 3.36 7.66
CA PRO A 21 3.47 2.91 6.48
C PRO A 21 2.01 2.57 6.79
N HIS A 22 1.14 2.90 5.88
CA HIS A 22 -0.25 2.46 5.88
C HIS A 22 -0.52 1.44 4.82
N SER A 23 -1.37 0.53 5.19
CA SER A 23 -1.76 -0.48 4.27
C SER A 23 -3.26 -0.76 4.31
N PRO A 24 -3.95 -0.47 3.23
CA PRO A 24 -5.35 -0.82 3.09
C PRO A 24 -5.57 -2.27 2.67
N THR A 25 -4.55 -2.95 2.22
CA THR A 25 -4.66 -4.32 1.76
C THR A 25 -4.05 -5.31 2.75
N ARG A 26 -4.39 -6.60 2.60
CA ARG A 26 -3.83 -7.64 3.47
C ARG A 26 -2.29 -7.69 3.43
N ALA A 27 -1.66 -7.37 2.30
CA ALA A 27 -0.20 -7.31 2.20
C ALA A 27 0.36 -6.24 3.14
N GLY A 28 -0.14 -5.05 3.10
CA GLY A 28 0.37 -3.99 3.93
C GLY A 28 -0.08 -4.05 5.38
N ILE A 29 -1.29 -4.54 5.70
CA ILE A 29 -1.68 -4.85 7.09
C ILE A 29 -0.73 -5.90 7.66
N ARG A 30 -0.39 -6.92 6.89
CA ARG A 30 0.60 -7.91 7.29
C ARG A 30 1.98 -7.30 7.50
N SER A 31 2.43 -6.41 6.62
CA SER A 31 3.68 -5.68 6.80
C SER A 31 3.65 -4.83 8.08
N ALA A 32 2.58 -4.09 8.34
CA ALA A 32 2.43 -3.31 9.57
C ALA A 32 2.41 -4.17 10.85
N GLN A 33 1.95 -5.41 10.77
CA GLN A 33 2.01 -6.37 11.88
C GLN A 33 3.41 -6.94 12.11
N LEU A 34 4.29 -6.86 11.13
CA LEU A 34 5.65 -7.40 11.20
C LEU A 34 6.65 -6.43 11.82
N PHE A 35 6.35 -5.14 11.80
CA PHE A 35 7.26 -4.08 12.21
C PHE A 35 6.70 -3.30 13.39
N THR A 36 7.52 -3.06 14.40
CA THR A 36 7.18 -2.13 15.46
C THR A 36 7.21 -0.71 14.90
N VAL A 37 6.07 -0.04 14.97
CA VAL A 37 5.95 1.35 14.55
C VAL A 37 6.20 2.25 15.75
N ALA A 38 6.92 3.36 15.57
CA ALA A 38 7.15 4.31 16.64
C ALA A 38 5.81 4.85 17.17
N SER A 39 5.70 5.06 18.48
CA SER A 39 4.45 5.52 19.13
C SER A 39 3.99 6.92 18.67
N SER A 40 4.90 7.67 18.07
CA SER A 40 4.63 8.98 17.46
C SER A 40 3.96 8.89 16.10
N VAL A 41 3.78 7.69 15.56
CA VAL A 41 3.23 7.46 14.23
C VAL A 41 1.81 6.94 14.33
N GLU A 42 0.88 7.66 13.72
CA GLU A 42 -0.50 7.22 13.61
C GLU A 42 -0.66 6.25 12.43
N VAL A 43 -1.13 5.04 12.71
CA VAL A 43 -1.37 4.00 11.70
C VAL A 43 -2.87 3.78 11.55
N CYS A 44 -3.40 4.00 10.35
CA CYS A 44 -4.80 3.73 10.02
C CYS A 44 -4.89 2.56 9.03
N CYS A 45 -5.83 1.66 9.19
CA CYS A 45 -6.06 0.54 8.29
C CYS A 45 -7.52 0.52 7.85
N ASN A 46 -7.76 0.41 6.55
CA ASN A 46 -9.12 0.25 6.04
C ASN A 46 -9.61 -1.19 6.29
N ARG A 47 -10.26 -1.39 7.45
CA ARG A 47 -10.83 -2.68 7.86
C ARG A 47 -12.20 -2.50 8.49
N GLY A 48 -13.20 -2.93 7.79
CA GLY A 48 -14.59 -2.97 8.27
C GLY A 48 -15.33 -4.05 7.51
N THR A 49 -15.19 -4.03 6.20
CA THR A 49 -15.72 -5.03 5.29
C THR A 49 -14.57 -5.69 4.50
N SER A 50 -14.87 -6.75 3.76
CA SER A 50 -13.86 -7.49 2.99
C SER A 50 -13.65 -6.93 1.57
N GLY A 51 -13.95 -5.66 1.32
CA GLY A 51 -13.67 -4.97 0.05
C GLY A 51 -12.20 -4.66 -0.15
N ILE A 52 -11.82 -4.37 -1.39
CA ILE A 52 -10.49 -3.89 -1.77
C ILE A 52 -10.53 -2.47 -2.34
N GLU A 53 -11.71 -1.97 -2.61
CA GLU A 53 -12.03 -0.61 -3.06
C GLU A 53 -12.12 0.38 -1.89
N GLY A 54 -12.11 1.68 -2.20
CA GLY A 54 -12.31 2.78 -1.25
C GLY A 54 -11.09 3.13 -0.40
N SER A 55 -10.04 2.34 -0.44
CA SER A 55 -8.86 2.54 0.39
C SER A 55 -8.00 3.70 -0.07
N LEU A 56 -7.81 3.84 -1.37
CA LEU A 56 -7.06 4.94 -1.96
C LEU A 56 -7.84 6.24 -1.83
N SER A 57 -9.15 6.21 -2.09
CA SER A 57 -10.05 7.36 -1.92
C SER A 57 -10.02 7.90 -0.50
N THR A 58 -10.08 7.02 0.51
CA THR A 58 -9.98 7.42 1.92
C THR A 58 -8.63 8.08 2.21
N ALA A 59 -7.54 7.49 1.73
CA ALA A 59 -6.19 8.02 1.92
C ALA A 59 -6.01 9.39 1.27
N VAL A 60 -6.50 9.56 0.06
CA VAL A 60 -6.49 10.82 -0.68
C VAL A 60 -7.29 11.89 0.06
N GLY A 61 -8.51 11.56 0.51
CA GLY A 61 -9.34 12.48 1.29
C GLY A 61 -8.68 12.91 2.59
N TYR A 62 -8.01 12.00 3.28
CA TYR A 62 -7.27 12.30 4.48
C TYR A 62 -6.06 13.21 4.20
N ALA A 63 -5.28 12.91 3.16
CA ALA A 63 -4.15 13.73 2.76
C ALA A 63 -4.55 15.15 2.37
N ALA A 64 -5.69 15.31 1.68
CA ALA A 64 -6.24 16.62 1.31
C ALA A 64 -6.68 17.46 2.52
N ALA A 65 -7.05 16.81 3.63
CA ALA A 65 -7.47 17.46 4.87
C ALA A 65 -6.34 17.62 5.90
N SER A 66 -5.09 17.31 5.53
CA SER A 66 -3.95 17.29 6.45
C SER A 66 -2.74 18.01 5.90
N ASP A 67 -2.08 18.78 6.75
CA ASP A 67 -0.79 19.44 6.44
C ASP A 67 0.43 18.50 6.66
N LYS A 68 0.20 17.29 7.18
CA LYS A 68 1.25 16.32 7.46
C LYS A 68 1.57 15.47 6.24
N LEU A 69 2.75 14.85 6.24
CA LEU A 69 3.09 13.83 5.25
C LEU A 69 2.24 12.57 5.43
N ASN A 70 1.65 12.12 4.35
CA ASN A 70 0.77 10.95 4.31
C ASN A 70 1.39 9.85 3.45
N PHE A 71 1.71 8.74 4.07
CA PHE A 71 2.24 7.57 3.39
C PHE A 71 1.14 6.53 3.21
N VAL A 72 0.95 6.05 2.01
CA VAL A 72 -0.04 5.02 1.66
C VAL A 72 0.69 3.80 1.16
N VAL A 73 0.52 2.65 1.81
CA VAL A 73 1.01 1.36 1.29
C VAL A 73 -0.19 0.57 0.77
N ILE A 74 -0.23 0.30 -0.50
CA ILE A 74 -1.39 -0.29 -1.18
C ILE A 74 -0.97 -1.38 -2.17
N GLY A 75 -1.75 -2.44 -2.28
CA GLY A 75 -1.56 -3.45 -3.31
C GLY A 75 -2.19 -3.04 -4.65
N ASP A 76 -1.74 -3.68 -5.71
CA ASP A 76 -2.13 -3.40 -7.10
C ASP A 76 -3.64 -3.45 -7.34
N LEU A 77 -4.31 -4.53 -6.97
CA LEU A 77 -5.75 -4.63 -7.20
C LEU A 77 -6.53 -3.55 -6.46
N SER A 78 -6.18 -3.25 -5.19
CA SER A 78 -6.84 -2.18 -4.45
C SER A 78 -6.58 -0.81 -5.06
N PHE A 79 -5.38 -0.59 -5.58
CA PHE A 79 -5.04 0.64 -6.29
C PHE A 79 -5.86 0.78 -7.57
N PHE A 80 -5.87 -0.23 -8.43
CA PHE A 80 -6.58 -0.17 -9.72
C PHE A 80 -8.10 -0.13 -9.58
N TYR A 81 -8.66 -0.76 -8.54
CA TYR A 81 -10.10 -0.68 -8.27
C TYR A 81 -10.55 0.71 -7.80
N ASP A 82 -9.63 1.51 -7.27
CA ASP A 82 -9.93 2.83 -6.69
C ASP A 82 -9.06 3.96 -7.29
N MET A 83 -8.41 3.71 -8.43
CA MET A 83 -7.47 4.65 -9.05
C MET A 83 -8.11 5.97 -9.48
N ASN A 84 -9.42 6.01 -9.66
CA ASN A 84 -10.17 7.22 -9.90
C ASN A 84 -10.09 8.23 -8.74
N ALA A 85 -9.72 7.80 -7.55
CA ALA A 85 -9.43 8.70 -6.43
C ALA A 85 -8.34 9.73 -6.76
N LEU A 86 -7.44 9.40 -7.66
CA LEU A 86 -6.36 10.30 -8.09
C LEU A 86 -6.79 11.29 -9.18
N TRP A 87 -8.03 11.25 -9.62
CA TRP A 87 -8.55 12.14 -10.65
C TRP A 87 -8.90 13.55 -10.15
N ASN A 88 -9.02 13.72 -8.83
CA ASN A 88 -9.35 15.03 -8.27
C ASN A 88 -8.16 16.01 -8.29
N THR A 89 -8.43 17.29 -8.11
CA THR A 89 -7.45 18.37 -8.17
C THR A 89 -6.82 18.72 -6.80
N ASN A 90 -7.20 18.00 -5.75
CA ASN A 90 -6.75 18.27 -4.37
C ASN A 90 -5.57 17.38 -3.93
N LEU A 91 -4.83 16.84 -4.89
CA LEU A 91 -3.64 16.04 -4.61
C LEU A 91 -2.48 16.96 -4.27
N GLY A 92 -2.02 16.89 -3.03
CA GLY A 92 -0.89 17.69 -2.53
C GLY A 92 0.43 16.93 -2.53
N PRO A 93 1.54 17.66 -2.41
CA PRO A 93 2.88 17.07 -2.32
C PRO A 93 3.13 16.28 -1.02
N ASN A 94 2.19 16.37 -0.09
CA ASN A 94 2.18 15.61 1.16
C ASN A 94 1.69 14.16 0.98
N LEU A 95 1.22 13.77 -0.20
CA LEU A 95 0.76 12.40 -0.50
C LEU A 95 1.90 11.58 -1.11
N ARG A 96 2.21 10.44 -0.49
CA ARG A 96 3.23 9.49 -0.92
C ARG A 96 2.67 8.08 -0.94
N ILE A 97 2.62 7.48 -2.12
CA ILE A 97 2.03 6.16 -2.35
C ILE A 97 3.14 5.15 -2.64
N LEU A 98 3.21 4.09 -1.84
CA LEU A 98 3.99 2.89 -2.10
C LEU A 98 3.05 1.80 -2.61
N LEU A 99 3.08 1.57 -3.90
CA LEU A 99 2.25 0.58 -4.59
C LEU A 99 3.02 -0.73 -4.71
N LEU A 100 2.52 -1.78 -4.06
CA LEU A 100 3.06 -3.14 -4.18
C LEU A 100 2.34 -3.85 -5.33
N ASN A 101 3.03 -3.98 -6.47
CA ASN A 101 2.48 -4.60 -7.67
C ASN A 101 3.07 -6.00 -7.88
N ASN A 102 2.34 -7.01 -7.46
CA ASN A 102 2.69 -8.42 -7.66
C ASN A 102 1.91 -9.10 -8.79
N GLY A 103 1.10 -8.33 -9.53
CA GLY A 103 0.34 -8.77 -10.69
C GLY A 103 -0.91 -9.56 -10.35
N GLY A 104 -1.56 -9.32 -9.19
CA GLY A 104 -2.85 -9.93 -8.86
C GLY A 104 -3.09 -10.21 -7.38
N GLY A 105 -4.15 -10.96 -7.10
CA GLY A 105 -4.60 -11.29 -5.74
C GLY A 105 -3.77 -12.41 -5.10
N GLU A 106 -2.61 -12.10 -4.57
CA GLU A 106 -1.70 -13.07 -3.94
C GLU A 106 -2.32 -13.85 -2.78
N ILE A 107 -3.24 -13.23 -2.05
CA ILE A 107 -3.87 -13.87 -0.90
C ILE A 107 -4.53 -15.21 -1.23
N PHE A 108 -5.05 -15.35 -2.45
CA PHE A 108 -5.72 -16.57 -2.87
C PHE A 108 -4.76 -17.76 -3.01
N HIS A 109 -3.44 -17.51 -3.14
CA HIS A 109 -2.41 -18.55 -3.12
C HIS A 109 -2.12 -19.10 -1.71
N THR A 110 -2.54 -18.39 -0.67
CA THR A 110 -2.27 -18.75 0.72
C THR A 110 -3.48 -19.31 1.46
N LEU A 111 -4.67 -19.29 0.85
CA LEU A 111 -5.90 -19.79 1.44
C LEU A 111 -5.99 -21.32 1.31
N PRO A 112 -6.22 -22.06 2.42
CA PRO A 112 -6.43 -23.50 2.37
C PRO A 112 -7.67 -23.84 1.56
N GLY A 113 -7.62 -24.92 0.77
CA GLY A 113 -8.77 -25.43 0.02
C GLY A 113 -9.07 -24.74 -1.32
N LEU A 114 -8.27 -23.75 -1.71
CA LEU A 114 -8.32 -23.18 -3.05
C LEU A 114 -7.31 -23.91 -3.95
N GLU A 115 -7.79 -24.89 -4.68
CA GLU A 115 -7.00 -25.49 -5.77
C GLU A 115 -6.89 -24.48 -6.91
N MET A 116 -5.64 -24.13 -7.27
CA MET A 116 -5.34 -23.13 -8.29
C MET A 116 -5.46 -23.75 -9.69
N SER A 117 -6.66 -23.66 -10.26
CA SER A 117 -6.89 -23.99 -11.68
C SER A 117 -6.61 -22.78 -12.58
N GLY A 118 -6.54 -23.00 -13.90
CA GLY A 118 -6.43 -21.90 -14.87
C GLY A 118 -7.56 -20.88 -14.77
N THR A 119 -8.76 -21.33 -14.41
CA THR A 119 -9.93 -20.47 -14.14
C THR A 119 -9.73 -19.62 -12.90
N SER A 120 -9.17 -20.20 -11.82
CA SER A 120 -8.85 -19.48 -10.60
C SER A 120 -7.84 -18.36 -10.84
N HIS A 121 -6.83 -18.59 -11.66
CA HIS A 121 -5.86 -17.56 -12.04
C HIS A 121 -6.52 -16.39 -12.76
N LYS A 122 -7.45 -16.65 -13.66
CA LYS A 122 -8.08 -15.62 -14.47
C LYS A 122 -9.12 -14.81 -13.69
N PHE A 123 -9.99 -15.45 -12.92
CA PHE A 123 -11.17 -14.82 -12.35
C PHE A 123 -11.08 -14.58 -10.84
N ILE A 124 -10.32 -15.37 -10.10
CA ILE A 124 -10.19 -15.21 -8.64
C ILE A 124 -8.97 -14.36 -8.31
N THR A 125 -7.80 -14.70 -8.84
CA THR A 125 -6.58 -13.93 -8.56
C THR A 125 -6.44 -12.69 -9.43
N ALA A 126 -7.28 -12.54 -10.46
CA ALA A 126 -7.29 -11.40 -11.36
C ALA A 126 -5.88 -11.02 -11.87
N VAL A 127 -5.15 -12.00 -12.36
CA VAL A 127 -3.76 -11.81 -12.83
C VAL A 127 -3.69 -10.76 -13.93
N HIS A 128 -2.79 -9.81 -13.81
CA HIS A 128 -2.60 -8.71 -14.76
C HIS A 128 -1.12 -8.35 -14.94
N LYS A 129 -0.86 -7.47 -15.92
CA LYS A 129 0.45 -6.86 -16.20
C LYS A 129 0.35 -5.34 -16.23
N THR A 130 -0.66 -4.78 -15.57
CA THR A 130 -0.93 -3.35 -15.56
C THR A 130 0.08 -2.63 -14.67
N SER A 131 0.58 -1.49 -15.12
CA SER A 131 1.37 -0.55 -14.33
C SER A 131 0.57 0.73 -14.07
N ALA A 132 0.79 1.32 -12.92
CA ALA A 132 0.21 2.60 -12.55
C ALA A 132 0.88 3.80 -13.23
N ARG A 133 2.00 3.58 -13.93
CA ARG A 133 2.86 4.65 -14.48
C ARG A 133 2.09 5.68 -15.27
N GLY A 134 1.38 5.26 -16.31
CA GLY A 134 0.69 6.20 -17.20
C GLY A 134 -0.33 7.06 -16.47
N TRP A 135 -1.06 6.47 -15.52
CA TRP A 135 -2.02 7.19 -14.70
C TRP A 135 -1.35 8.14 -13.70
N ALA A 136 -0.28 7.70 -13.06
CA ALA A 136 0.47 8.52 -12.11
C ALA A 136 1.07 9.77 -12.81
N GLU A 137 1.73 9.57 -13.95
CA GLU A 137 2.32 10.65 -14.74
C GLU A 137 1.25 11.64 -15.25
N GLU A 138 0.12 11.13 -15.75
CA GLU A 138 -1.02 11.96 -16.19
C GLU A 138 -1.61 12.78 -15.03
N ARG A 139 -1.57 12.27 -13.80
CA ARG A 139 -2.07 12.96 -12.60
C ARG A 139 -1.02 13.82 -11.90
N GLY A 140 0.16 13.97 -12.48
CA GLY A 140 1.21 14.85 -11.97
C GLY A 140 2.02 14.29 -10.80
N PHE A 141 2.02 12.97 -10.62
CA PHE A 141 2.89 12.32 -9.63
C PHE A 141 4.33 12.26 -10.11
N LEU A 142 5.27 12.42 -9.19
CA LEU A 142 6.63 11.93 -9.37
C LEU A 142 6.57 10.40 -9.29
N TYR A 143 6.71 9.75 -10.44
CA TYR A 143 6.63 8.30 -10.54
C TYR A 143 8.01 7.66 -10.50
N GLN A 144 8.17 6.64 -9.66
CA GLN A 144 9.36 5.82 -9.58
C GLN A 144 9.00 4.33 -9.68
N LYS A 145 9.63 3.63 -10.62
CA LYS A 145 9.57 2.18 -10.76
C LYS A 145 10.69 1.52 -9.97
N VAL A 146 10.38 0.44 -9.27
CA VAL A 146 11.33 -0.36 -8.50
C VAL A 146 11.13 -1.85 -8.83
N GLU A 147 12.21 -2.54 -9.23
CA GLU A 147 12.19 -3.95 -9.61
C GLU A 147 13.16 -4.81 -8.78
N ASP A 148 14.07 -4.20 -8.03
CA ASP A 148 15.04 -4.90 -7.19
C ASP A 148 15.32 -4.17 -5.86
N GLU A 149 16.08 -4.82 -4.99
CA GLU A 149 16.38 -4.34 -3.64
C GLU A 149 17.26 -3.10 -3.64
N VAL A 150 18.18 -2.96 -4.58
CA VAL A 150 19.09 -1.81 -4.68
C VAL A 150 18.29 -0.57 -5.06
N GLN A 151 17.46 -0.67 -6.09
CA GLN A 151 16.56 0.41 -6.49
C GLN A 151 15.58 0.78 -5.36
N LEU A 152 15.13 -0.21 -4.56
CA LEU A 152 14.25 0.03 -3.42
C LEU A 152 14.96 0.88 -2.37
N GLU A 153 16.19 0.54 -1.98
CA GLU A 153 16.94 1.28 -0.96
C GLU A 153 17.18 2.74 -1.39
N GLU A 154 17.63 2.96 -2.62
CA GLU A 154 17.85 4.30 -3.18
C GLU A 154 16.54 5.12 -3.23
N THR A 155 15.46 4.48 -3.69
CA THR A 155 14.14 5.12 -3.80
C THR A 155 13.57 5.45 -2.43
N MET A 156 13.73 4.57 -1.43
CA MET A 156 13.21 4.78 -0.08
C MET A 156 13.87 5.96 0.62
N ALA A 157 15.13 6.28 0.34
CA ALA A 157 15.79 7.48 0.87
C ALA A 157 15.05 8.76 0.45
N MET A 158 14.66 8.86 -0.82
CA MET A 158 13.84 9.96 -1.36
C MET A 158 12.40 9.89 -0.84
N PHE A 159 11.77 8.70 -0.89
CA PHE A 159 10.38 8.50 -0.52
C PHE A 159 10.10 8.85 0.94
N THR A 160 11.06 8.64 1.84
CA THR A 160 10.89 8.86 3.29
C THR A 160 11.47 10.18 3.80
N GLN A 161 12.07 11.02 2.95
CA GLN A 161 12.60 12.32 3.38
C GLN A 161 11.50 13.19 4.01
N PRO A 162 11.79 13.97 5.07
CA PRO A 162 10.79 14.77 5.77
C PRO A 162 10.33 16.00 5.01
N GLU A 163 11.18 16.52 4.12
CA GLU A 163 10.88 17.72 3.37
C GLU A 163 9.75 17.48 2.37
N PRO A 164 8.84 18.43 2.23
CA PRO A 164 7.80 18.35 1.21
C PRO A 164 8.43 18.31 -0.20
N MET A 165 7.91 17.43 -1.02
CA MET A 165 8.22 17.40 -2.46
C MET A 165 7.42 18.48 -3.18
N THR A 166 7.72 18.73 -4.44
CA THR A 166 6.93 19.66 -5.28
C THR A 166 5.65 19.04 -5.80
N HIS A 167 5.58 17.71 -5.84
CA HIS A 167 4.47 16.92 -6.36
C HIS A 167 4.21 15.72 -5.46
N PRO A 168 3.01 15.12 -5.50
CA PRO A 168 2.77 13.83 -4.87
C PRO A 168 3.70 12.76 -5.48
N VAL A 169 4.01 11.73 -4.70
CA VAL A 169 4.96 10.68 -5.11
C VAL A 169 4.25 9.34 -5.21
N LEU A 170 4.51 8.59 -6.27
CA LEU A 170 4.10 7.21 -6.42
C LEU A 170 5.32 6.33 -6.73
N VAL A 171 5.64 5.45 -5.82
CA VAL A 171 6.65 4.40 -5.99
C VAL A 171 5.94 3.09 -6.26
N GLU A 172 6.15 2.51 -7.45
CA GLU A 172 5.59 1.22 -7.83
C GLU A 172 6.65 0.13 -7.74
N VAL A 173 6.51 -0.74 -6.74
CA VAL A 173 7.42 -1.85 -6.49
C VAL A 173 6.86 -3.11 -7.13
N PHE A 174 7.56 -3.61 -8.14
CA PHE A 174 7.21 -4.87 -8.80
C PHE A 174 7.81 -6.04 -8.04
N THR A 175 6.96 -6.94 -7.58
CA THR A 175 7.37 -8.13 -6.85
C THR A 175 6.90 -9.40 -7.54
N ASN A 176 7.37 -10.55 -7.06
CA ASN A 176 6.98 -11.85 -7.59
C ASN A 176 6.09 -12.57 -6.57
N LYS A 177 4.81 -12.71 -6.90
CA LYS A 177 3.79 -13.33 -6.04
C LYS A 177 4.18 -14.71 -5.46
N ASN A 178 4.91 -15.54 -6.22
CA ASN A 178 5.31 -16.87 -5.74
C ASN A 178 6.45 -16.75 -4.71
N LYS A 179 7.40 -15.83 -4.94
CA LYS A 179 8.49 -15.52 -4.00
C LYS A 179 7.92 -14.92 -2.73
N ASP A 180 7.00 -13.96 -2.86
CA ASP A 180 6.37 -13.25 -1.75
C ASP A 180 5.55 -14.18 -0.86
N ALA A 181 4.70 -15.03 -1.47
CA ALA A 181 3.90 -16.02 -0.76
C ALA A 181 4.80 -17.02 0.03
N ARG A 182 5.94 -17.43 -0.55
CA ARG A 182 6.88 -18.32 0.11
C ARG A 182 7.57 -17.64 1.29
N ILE A 183 8.08 -16.42 1.12
CA ILE A 183 8.73 -15.64 2.18
C ILE A 183 7.77 -15.44 3.34
N LEU A 184 6.54 -15.05 3.06
CA LEU A 184 5.52 -14.82 4.07
C LEU A 184 5.17 -16.11 4.84
N LYS A 185 5.04 -17.22 4.13
CA LYS A 185 4.80 -18.54 4.74
C LYS A 185 5.95 -18.95 5.67
N ASP A 186 7.18 -18.79 5.22
CA ASP A 186 8.38 -19.13 6.00
C ASP A 186 8.47 -18.25 7.28
N TYR A 187 8.14 -16.96 7.17
CA TYR A 187 8.09 -16.05 8.30
C TYR A 187 7.08 -16.52 9.37
N TYR A 188 5.85 -16.83 8.98
CA TYR A 188 4.84 -17.30 9.93
C TYR A 188 5.18 -18.67 10.53
N HIS A 189 5.86 -19.54 9.80
CA HIS A 189 6.31 -20.82 10.35
C HIS A 189 7.44 -20.67 11.39
N LYS A 190 8.36 -19.72 11.18
CA LYS A 190 9.44 -19.43 12.14
C LYS A 190 8.88 -18.84 13.44
N ASN A 191 7.94 -17.90 13.36
CA ASN A 191 7.40 -17.23 14.54
C ASN A 191 6.49 -18.14 15.38
N LYS A 192 5.74 -19.07 14.78
CA LYS A 192 4.96 -20.08 15.52
C LYS A 192 5.82 -21.04 16.38
N ARG A 193 7.13 -21.15 16.12
CA ARG A 193 8.05 -21.98 16.89
C ARG A 193 8.60 -21.26 18.12
N ASN A 194 8.55 -19.93 18.15
CA ASN A 194 9.06 -19.12 19.26
C ASN A 194 8.00 -18.86 20.35
N ASP A 195 6.72 -19.18 20.09
CA ASP A 195 5.61 -19.04 21.03
C ASP A 195 5.30 -20.35 21.81
N LYS A 196 6.21 -21.31 21.76
CA LYS A 196 6.18 -22.54 22.57
C LYS A 196 7.41 -22.62 23.47
#